data_a09dca120076ccf3c41db89b0ca742a4
#
_entry.id   a09dca120076ccf3c41db89b0ca742a4
#
_cell.length_a   1.000
_cell.length_b   1.000
_cell.length_c   1.000
_cell.angle_alpha   90.00
_cell.angle_beta   90.00
_cell.angle_gamma   90.00
#
_symmetry.space_group_name_H-M   'P 1'
#
loop_
_entity.id
_entity.type
_entity.pdbx_description
1 polymer ?
#
loop_
_entity_poly.entity_id
_entity_poly.type
_entity_poly.pdbx_seq_one_letter_code
_entity_poly.pdbx_strand_id
1 'polypeptide(L)'
;MSEDRRYLLWPDGLRPPDVDVPEGYALRASSLTGRDREAVEDLLETGGWEDGVAALRDRALPNGAFVAVERATNAVVGTCSAIHEPDAGDHYFPFGGALSSLVVDPAHRREGLGRALAAAATRRLLDAGYDSVRVGVRTERYPALALFLNAGYAPCILDDSDVGRWRDVFDHLGLPFDPERCIRP
;
A
#
# COMPACT_ATOMS: atom_id res chain seq x y z
N MET A 1 -6.47 -21.76 -1.79
CA MET A 1 -7.60 -20.92 -1.32
C MET A 1 -7.23 -19.50 -1.69
N SER A 2 -7.96 -18.90 -2.65
CA SER A 2 -7.75 -17.49 -3.01
C SER A 2 -8.05 -16.67 -1.75
N GLU A 3 -7.04 -15.99 -1.20
CA GLU A 3 -7.27 -15.03 -0.12
C GLU A 3 -8.23 -13.97 -0.65
N ASP A 4 -9.29 -13.70 0.08
CA ASP A 4 -10.32 -12.73 -0.30
C ASP A 4 -9.72 -11.31 -0.25
N ARG A 5 -9.13 -10.88 -1.35
CA ARG A 5 -8.52 -9.55 -1.50
C ARG A 5 -9.47 -8.57 -2.14
N ARG A 6 -9.41 -7.31 -1.68
CA ARG A 6 -10.03 -6.15 -2.32
C ARG A 6 -8.96 -5.32 -2.98
N TYR A 7 -9.18 -4.97 -4.24
CA TYR A 7 -8.29 -4.07 -4.97
C TYR A 7 -8.83 -2.64 -4.91
N LEU A 8 -7.92 -1.71 -4.67
CA LEU A 8 -8.20 -0.29 -4.79
C LEU A 8 -7.24 0.29 -5.84
N LEU A 9 -7.74 1.23 -6.62
CA LEU A 9 -6.99 1.91 -7.68
C LEU A 9 -6.86 3.40 -7.36
N TRP A 10 -5.73 3.98 -7.70
CA TRP A 10 -5.57 5.41 -7.73
C TRP A 10 -6.33 5.96 -8.93
N PRO A 11 -7.27 6.93 -8.73
CA PRO A 11 -8.07 7.47 -9.83
C PRO A 11 -7.22 8.24 -10.84
N ASP A 12 -7.53 8.07 -12.12
CA ASP A 12 -6.87 8.81 -13.19
C ASP A 12 -7.01 10.32 -13.02
N GLY A 13 -5.94 11.05 -13.30
CA GLY A 13 -5.92 12.50 -13.21
C GLY A 13 -5.95 13.05 -11.78
N LEU A 14 -6.05 12.22 -10.76
CA LEU A 14 -5.92 12.68 -9.40
C LEU A 14 -4.47 13.10 -9.12
N ARG A 15 -4.30 14.28 -8.49
CA ARG A 15 -2.96 14.78 -8.14
C ARG A 15 -2.25 13.79 -7.20
N PRO A 16 -0.93 13.54 -7.40
CA PRO A 16 -0.15 12.72 -6.48
C PRO A 16 -0.31 13.19 -5.03
N PRO A 17 -0.42 12.26 -4.06
CA PRO A 17 -0.64 12.62 -2.67
C PRO A 17 0.57 13.36 -2.08
N ASP A 18 0.32 14.27 -1.16
CA ASP A 18 1.38 14.90 -0.38
C ASP A 18 1.96 13.90 0.61
N VAL A 19 3.31 13.93 0.75
CA VAL A 19 4.03 13.07 1.70
C VAL A 19 4.25 13.83 3.00
N ASP A 20 3.31 13.66 3.90
CA ASP A 20 3.30 14.32 5.21
C ASP A 20 3.95 13.38 6.23
N VAL A 21 5.21 13.63 6.57
CA VAL A 21 5.96 12.80 7.53
C VAL A 21 5.75 13.36 8.94
N PRO A 22 5.24 12.56 9.89
CA PRO A 22 5.01 13.02 11.25
C PRO A 22 6.30 13.50 11.94
N GLU A 23 6.16 14.45 12.86
CA GLU A 23 7.28 14.91 13.69
C GLU A 23 7.91 13.73 14.46
N GLY A 24 9.23 13.76 14.62
CA GLY A 24 9.98 12.65 15.24
C GLY A 24 10.37 11.53 14.28
N TYR A 25 9.88 11.54 13.04
CA TYR A 25 10.20 10.53 12.04
C TYR A 25 10.86 11.09 10.79
N ALA A 26 11.46 10.21 10.01
CA ALA A 26 11.95 10.51 8.67
C ALA A 26 11.51 9.39 7.71
N LEU A 27 11.21 9.75 6.47
CA LEU A 27 10.99 8.82 5.38
C LEU A 27 12.18 8.87 4.43
N ARG A 28 12.65 7.72 3.99
CA ARG A 28 13.69 7.63 2.97
C ARG A 28 13.55 6.39 2.11
N ALA A 29 14.10 6.45 0.90
CA ALA A 29 14.29 5.25 0.10
C ALA A 29 15.36 4.34 0.73
N SER A 30 15.21 3.04 0.52
CA SER A 30 16.14 2.00 0.96
C SER A 30 16.45 1.04 -0.18
N SER A 31 17.69 0.58 -0.24
CA SER A 31 18.10 -0.52 -1.12
C SER A 31 17.78 -1.90 -0.55
N LEU A 32 17.18 -1.96 0.63
CA LEU A 32 16.85 -3.19 1.35
C LEU A 32 18.09 -4.09 1.58
N THR A 33 19.19 -3.48 2.01
CA THR A 33 20.45 -4.15 2.32
C THR A 33 20.92 -3.83 3.75
N GLY A 34 21.85 -4.60 4.28
CA GLY A 34 22.42 -4.38 5.61
C GLY A 34 21.35 -4.34 6.69
N ARG A 35 21.42 -3.36 7.57
CA ARG A 35 20.49 -3.19 8.71
C ARG A 35 19.04 -2.93 8.28
N ASP A 36 18.82 -2.23 7.17
CA ASP A 36 17.48 -2.01 6.66
C ASP A 36 16.82 -3.33 6.24
N ARG A 37 17.60 -4.25 5.64
CA ARG A 37 17.09 -5.57 5.27
C ARG A 37 16.59 -6.34 6.49
N GLU A 38 17.39 -6.41 7.54
CA GLU A 38 17.04 -7.15 8.78
C GLU A 38 15.78 -6.54 9.41
N ALA A 39 15.75 -5.22 9.59
CA ALA A 39 14.60 -4.54 10.18
C ALA A 39 13.32 -4.65 9.33
N VAL A 40 13.42 -4.64 8.00
CA VAL A 40 12.26 -4.83 7.12
C VAL A 40 11.81 -6.29 7.14
N GLU A 41 12.71 -7.27 7.22
CA GLU A 41 12.34 -8.69 7.38
C GLU A 41 11.48 -8.88 8.64
N ASP A 42 11.93 -8.35 9.79
CA ASP A 42 11.19 -8.40 11.07
C ASP A 42 9.80 -7.74 10.96
N LEU A 43 9.72 -6.60 10.26
CA LEU A 43 8.45 -5.91 10.01
C LEU A 43 7.52 -6.74 9.13
N LEU A 44 8.02 -7.39 8.08
CA LEU A 44 7.24 -8.24 7.19
C LEU A 44 6.67 -9.45 7.94
N GLU A 45 7.47 -10.11 8.75
CA GLU A 45 7.02 -11.21 9.62
C GLU A 45 5.90 -10.74 10.56
N THR A 46 6.12 -9.63 11.26
CA THR A 46 5.11 -9.01 12.15
C THR A 46 3.82 -8.64 11.40
N GLY A 47 3.96 -8.20 10.14
CA GLY A 47 2.86 -7.87 9.25
C GLY A 47 2.12 -9.09 8.67
N GLY A 48 2.67 -10.30 8.86
CA GLY A 48 2.13 -11.54 8.29
C GLY A 48 2.28 -11.59 6.76
N TRP A 49 3.40 -11.10 6.25
CA TRP A 49 3.77 -11.23 4.84
C TRP A 49 4.55 -12.54 4.65
N GLU A 50 4.18 -13.28 3.61
CA GLU A 50 4.84 -14.56 3.26
C GLU A 50 6.09 -14.34 2.40
N ASP A 51 6.07 -13.31 1.56
CA ASP A 51 7.21 -12.90 0.73
C ASP A 51 8.24 -12.17 1.59
N GLY A 52 9.49 -12.64 1.57
CA GLY A 52 10.60 -11.99 2.27
C GLY A 52 11.16 -10.80 1.49
N VAL A 53 12.11 -10.07 2.13
CA VAL A 53 12.75 -8.87 1.57
C VAL A 53 13.42 -9.12 0.23
N ALA A 54 13.93 -10.33 -0.04
CA ALA A 54 14.57 -10.65 -1.32
C ALA A 54 13.57 -10.53 -2.49
N ALA A 55 12.39 -11.15 -2.37
CA ALA A 55 11.34 -11.08 -3.38
C ALA A 55 10.82 -9.66 -3.56
N LEU A 56 10.72 -8.90 -2.46
CA LEU A 56 10.32 -7.50 -2.50
C LEU A 56 11.33 -6.64 -3.26
N ARG A 57 12.62 -6.81 -2.99
CA ARG A 57 13.70 -6.08 -3.64
C ARG A 57 13.74 -6.32 -5.15
N ASP A 58 13.51 -7.56 -5.57
CA ASP A 58 13.56 -7.92 -7.00
C ASP A 58 12.42 -7.30 -7.82
N ARG A 59 11.29 -6.98 -7.17
CA ARG A 59 10.12 -6.34 -7.80
C ARG A 59 10.04 -4.82 -7.58
N ALA A 60 10.76 -4.29 -6.60
CA ALA A 60 10.72 -2.86 -6.28
C ALA A 60 11.29 -2.01 -7.41
N LEU A 61 10.64 -0.90 -7.69
CA LEU A 61 11.19 0.10 -8.60
C LEU A 61 12.51 0.67 -8.04
N PRO A 62 13.40 1.17 -8.88
CA PRO A 62 14.56 1.93 -8.41
C PRO A 62 14.12 3.05 -7.48
N ASN A 63 14.68 3.10 -6.25
CA ASN A 63 14.24 3.99 -5.16
C ASN A 63 12.75 3.85 -4.79
N GLY A 64 12.15 2.70 -5.04
CA GLY A 64 10.73 2.43 -4.79
C GLY A 64 10.44 1.77 -3.44
N ALA A 65 11.43 1.24 -2.74
CA ALA A 65 11.27 0.76 -1.38
C ALA A 65 11.50 1.90 -0.39
N PHE A 66 10.53 2.16 0.48
CA PHE A 66 10.58 3.22 1.48
C PHE A 66 10.60 2.64 2.88
N VAL A 67 11.36 3.28 3.76
CA VAL A 67 11.35 3.00 5.20
C VAL A 67 11.07 4.27 5.99
N ALA A 68 10.27 4.11 7.05
CA ALA A 68 10.08 5.11 8.08
C ALA A 68 11.07 4.86 9.20
N VAL A 69 11.76 5.90 9.62
CA VAL A 69 12.83 5.84 10.64
C VAL A 69 12.46 6.77 11.79
N GLU A 70 12.50 6.26 13.01
CA GLU A 70 12.40 7.08 14.21
C GLU A 70 13.70 7.87 14.40
N ARG A 71 13.62 9.20 14.47
CA ARG A 71 14.81 10.07 14.53
C ARG A 71 15.61 9.89 15.81
N ALA A 72 14.94 9.60 16.93
CA ALA A 72 15.58 9.48 18.25
C ALA A 72 16.48 8.26 18.35
N THR A 73 16.08 7.13 17.76
CA THR A 73 16.79 5.84 17.89
C THR A 73 17.47 5.42 16.59
N ASN A 74 17.13 6.06 15.46
CA ASN A 74 17.49 5.65 14.11
C ASN A 74 17.00 4.23 13.74
N ALA A 75 15.95 3.75 14.42
CA ALA A 75 15.31 2.48 14.13
C ALA A 75 14.37 2.59 12.94
N VAL A 76 14.34 1.57 12.08
CA VAL A 76 13.33 1.41 11.04
C VAL A 76 12.05 0.89 11.69
N VAL A 77 10.97 1.65 11.59
CA VAL A 77 9.68 1.38 12.25
C VAL A 77 8.51 1.20 11.28
N GLY A 78 8.78 1.23 10.00
CA GLY A 78 7.76 0.97 8.98
C GLY A 78 8.36 0.86 7.59
N THR A 79 7.63 0.23 6.68
CA THR A 79 8.02 0.04 5.28
C THR A 79 6.82 0.09 4.36
N CYS A 80 7.04 0.47 3.11
CA CYS A 80 6.13 0.32 1.97
C CYS A 80 6.94 0.35 0.69
N SER A 81 6.53 -0.41 -0.31
CA SER A 81 7.25 -0.46 -1.58
C SER A 81 6.34 -0.22 -2.78
N ALA A 82 6.86 0.55 -3.73
CA ALA A 82 6.35 0.70 -5.08
C ALA A 82 6.96 -0.40 -5.94
N ILE A 83 6.14 -1.30 -6.47
CA ILE A 83 6.58 -2.46 -7.26
C ILE A 83 5.96 -2.47 -8.65
N HIS A 84 6.65 -3.09 -9.60
CA HIS A 84 6.06 -3.47 -10.87
C HIS A 84 5.41 -4.85 -10.73
N GLU A 85 4.12 -4.92 -10.94
CA GLU A 85 3.37 -6.17 -10.82
C GLU A 85 2.12 -6.10 -11.72
N PRO A 86 2.24 -6.43 -13.02
CA PRO A 86 1.12 -6.40 -13.97
C PRO A 86 0.06 -7.46 -13.63
N ASP A 87 0.48 -8.57 -13.03
CA ASP A 87 -0.40 -9.67 -12.64
C ASP A 87 -0.65 -9.65 -11.13
N ALA A 88 -1.90 -9.73 -10.72
CA ALA A 88 -2.29 -9.79 -9.32
C ALA A 88 -3.25 -10.97 -9.10
N GLY A 89 -2.69 -12.14 -8.81
CA GLY A 89 -3.46 -13.38 -8.74
C GLY A 89 -4.04 -13.75 -10.10
N ASP A 90 -5.37 -13.87 -10.19
CA ASP A 90 -6.08 -14.22 -11.41
C ASP A 90 -6.47 -12.99 -12.28
N HIS A 91 -6.00 -11.78 -11.92
CA HIS A 91 -6.35 -10.54 -12.60
C HIS A 91 -5.14 -9.91 -13.26
N TYR A 92 -5.34 -9.35 -14.45
CA TYR A 92 -4.33 -8.63 -15.20
C TYR A 92 -4.61 -7.13 -15.19
N PHE A 93 -3.61 -6.35 -14.78
CA PHE A 93 -3.64 -4.89 -14.79
C PHE A 93 -2.56 -4.38 -15.74
N PRO A 94 -2.91 -4.05 -17.00
CA PRO A 94 -1.93 -3.55 -17.98
C PRO A 94 -1.19 -2.34 -17.43
N PHE A 95 0.12 -2.29 -17.61
CA PHE A 95 0.97 -1.20 -17.09
C PHE A 95 0.83 -0.98 -15.58
N GLY A 96 0.48 -2.04 -14.84
CA GLY A 96 0.17 -1.96 -13.42
C GLY A 96 1.40 -1.76 -12.55
N GLY A 97 1.37 -0.67 -11.79
CA GLY A 97 2.19 -0.50 -10.60
C GLY A 97 1.40 -0.85 -9.35
N ALA A 98 2.06 -1.39 -8.34
CA ALA A 98 1.38 -1.75 -7.10
C ALA A 98 2.12 -1.24 -5.86
N LEU A 99 1.35 -0.94 -4.81
CA LEU A 99 1.88 -0.81 -3.47
C LEU A 99 1.94 -2.18 -2.82
N SER A 100 3.08 -2.48 -2.22
CA SER A 100 3.31 -3.73 -1.51
C SER A 100 3.94 -3.48 -0.14
N SER A 101 3.75 -4.44 0.76
CA SER A 101 4.49 -4.51 2.01
C SER A 101 4.34 -3.28 2.91
N LEU A 102 3.14 -2.69 2.95
CA LEU A 102 2.85 -1.62 3.90
C LEU A 102 2.71 -2.21 5.31
N VAL A 103 3.73 -1.98 6.12
CA VAL A 103 3.76 -2.38 7.53
C VAL A 103 4.28 -1.24 8.37
N VAL A 104 3.68 -1.03 9.55
CA VAL A 104 4.17 -0.14 10.60
C VAL A 104 4.23 -0.93 11.89
N ASP A 105 5.35 -0.83 12.59
CA ASP A 105 5.54 -1.42 13.90
C ASP A 105 4.37 -1.08 14.83
N PRO A 106 3.78 -2.06 15.54
CA PRO A 106 2.66 -1.82 16.45
C PRO A 106 2.86 -0.66 17.43
N ALA A 107 4.08 -0.47 17.94
CA ALA A 107 4.40 0.61 18.88
C ALA A 107 4.37 2.01 18.26
N HIS A 108 4.46 2.11 16.92
CA HIS A 108 4.49 3.37 16.17
C HIS A 108 3.25 3.58 15.28
N ARG A 109 2.18 2.80 15.51
CA ARG A 109 0.92 2.95 14.77
C ARG A 109 0.14 4.16 15.25
N ARG A 110 -0.79 4.64 14.39
CA ARG A 110 -1.69 5.79 14.65
C ARG A 110 -0.98 7.15 14.67
N GLU A 111 0.30 7.19 14.33
CA GLU A 111 1.11 8.41 14.18
C GLU A 111 1.09 8.99 12.75
N GLY A 112 0.34 8.40 11.81
CA GLY A 112 0.29 8.86 10.41
C GLY A 112 1.32 8.21 9.48
N LEU A 113 2.24 7.39 9.99
CA LEU A 113 3.32 6.77 9.21
C LEU A 113 2.82 5.93 8.03
N GLY A 114 1.76 5.15 8.23
CA GLY A 114 1.17 4.34 7.16
C GLY A 114 0.69 5.18 5.98
N ARG A 115 0.10 6.36 6.25
CA ARG A 115 -0.33 7.31 5.24
C ARG A 115 0.86 7.92 4.49
N ALA A 116 1.90 8.34 5.22
CA ALA A 116 3.11 8.92 4.63
C ALA A 116 3.85 7.92 3.73
N LEU A 117 3.98 6.67 4.19
CA LEU A 117 4.58 5.56 3.42
C LEU A 117 3.78 5.25 2.16
N ALA A 118 2.46 5.11 2.27
CA ALA A 118 1.58 4.87 1.12
C ALA A 118 1.66 6.02 0.11
N ALA A 119 1.66 7.28 0.58
CA ALA A 119 1.79 8.46 -0.26
C ALA A 119 3.13 8.48 -1.02
N ALA A 120 4.24 8.15 -0.37
CA ALA A 120 5.56 8.09 -1.00
C ALA A 120 5.61 7.02 -2.10
N ALA A 121 5.08 5.81 -1.83
CA ALA A 121 5.05 4.73 -2.80
C ALA A 121 4.12 5.04 -3.99
N THR A 122 2.93 5.62 -3.73
CA THR A 122 1.99 6.06 -4.78
C THR A 122 2.67 7.11 -5.68
N ARG A 123 3.24 8.14 -5.08
CA ARG A 123 3.95 9.20 -5.82
C ARG A 123 5.07 8.63 -6.68
N ARG A 124 5.87 7.69 -6.14
CA ARG A 124 6.96 7.06 -6.88
C ARG A 124 6.48 6.30 -8.12
N LEU A 125 5.33 5.63 -8.04
CA LEU A 125 4.71 4.96 -9.20
C LEU A 125 4.24 5.97 -10.24
N LEU A 126 3.51 7.00 -9.83
CA LEU A 126 3.03 8.05 -10.74
C LEU A 126 4.19 8.79 -11.41
N ASP A 127 5.26 9.13 -10.66
CA ASP A 127 6.47 9.77 -11.19
C ASP A 127 7.24 8.85 -12.16
N ALA A 128 7.04 7.54 -12.07
CA ALA A 128 7.60 6.55 -13.02
C ALA A 128 6.74 6.37 -14.27
N GLY A 129 5.59 7.05 -14.36
CA GLY A 129 4.70 7.00 -15.52
C GLY A 129 3.73 5.82 -15.51
N TYR A 130 3.41 5.26 -14.34
CA TYR A 130 2.37 4.24 -14.25
C TYR A 130 0.99 4.89 -14.32
N ASP A 131 0.18 4.45 -15.27
CA ASP A 131 -1.19 4.92 -15.46
C ASP A 131 -2.18 4.17 -14.54
N SER A 132 -1.82 2.96 -14.11
CA SER A 132 -2.59 2.15 -13.17
C SER A 132 -1.78 1.87 -11.91
N VAL A 133 -2.17 2.49 -10.80
CA VAL A 133 -1.55 2.29 -9.49
C VAL A 133 -2.58 1.63 -8.57
N ARG A 134 -2.27 0.42 -8.11
CA ARG A 134 -3.17 -0.35 -7.29
C ARG A 134 -2.60 -0.76 -5.95
N VAL A 135 -3.47 -1.18 -5.08
CA VAL A 135 -3.15 -1.91 -3.86
C VAL A 135 -4.16 -3.03 -3.65
N GLY A 136 -3.68 -4.22 -3.32
CA GLY A 136 -4.50 -5.36 -2.91
C GLY A 136 -4.47 -5.51 -1.39
N VAL A 137 -5.64 -5.48 -0.76
CA VAL A 137 -5.80 -5.57 0.70
C VAL A 137 -6.70 -6.75 1.03
N ARG A 138 -6.31 -7.59 2.00
CA ARG A 138 -7.20 -8.66 2.50
C ARG A 138 -8.42 -8.05 3.16
N THR A 139 -9.59 -8.62 2.91
CA THR A 139 -10.89 -8.04 3.30
C THR A 139 -11.01 -7.80 4.79
N GLU A 140 -10.43 -8.65 5.63
CA GLU A 140 -10.46 -8.51 7.09
C GLU A 140 -9.53 -7.40 7.62
N ARG A 141 -8.67 -6.81 6.78
CA ARG A 141 -7.77 -5.72 7.19
C ARG A 141 -8.44 -4.35 7.05
N TYR A 142 -9.56 -4.15 7.72
CA TYR A 142 -10.33 -2.90 7.68
C TYR A 142 -9.52 -1.62 7.95
N PRO A 143 -8.55 -1.59 8.89
CA PRO A 143 -7.73 -0.39 9.07
C PRO A 143 -6.89 -0.02 7.84
N ALA A 144 -6.41 -1.00 7.07
CA ALA A 144 -5.68 -0.75 5.83
C ALA A 144 -6.63 -0.30 4.71
N LEU A 145 -7.82 -0.90 4.59
CA LEU A 145 -8.85 -0.46 3.64
C LEU A 145 -9.23 1.00 3.90
N ALA A 146 -9.50 1.35 5.16
CA ALA A 146 -9.82 2.72 5.56
C ALA A 146 -8.66 3.70 5.25
N LEU A 147 -7.41 3.28 5.46
CA LEU A 147 -6.24 4.11 5.15
C LEU A 147 -6.21 4.46 3.66
N PHE A 148 -6.36 3.48 2.78
CA PHE A 148 -6.28 3.71 1.33
C PHE A 148 -7.48 4.49 0.80
N LEU A 149 -8.70 4.22 1.27
CA LEU A 149 -9.90 5.00 0.93
C LEU A 149 -9.72 6.48 1.34
N ASN A 150 -9.22 6.73 2.55
CA ASN A 150 -8.94 8.09 3.03
C ASN A 150 -7.75 8.76 2.33
N ALA A 151 -6.84 7.99 1.74
CA ALA A 151 -5.74 8.51 0.94
C ALA A 151 -6.17 8.92 -0.48
N GLY A 152 -7.38 8.56 -0.91
CA GLY A 152 -7.92 8.91 -2.23
C GLY A 152 -8.02 7.76 -3.21
N TYR A 153 -7.67 6.54 -2.81
CA TYR A 153 -7.89 5.35 -3.62
C TYR A 153 -9.38 5.04 -3.73
N ALA A 154 -9.81 4.59 -4.90
CA ALA A 154 -11.17 4.16 -5.16
C ALA A 154 -11.28 2.62 -5.18
N PRO A 155 -12.41 2.06 -4.73
CA PRO A 155 -12.68 0.63 -4.87
C PRO A 155 -12.60 0.18 -6.33
N CYS A 156 -11.97 -0.97 -6.56
CA CYS A 156 -11.93 -1.62 -7.86
C CYS A 156 -13.02 -2.69 -7.95
N ILE A 157 -13.80 -2.66 -9.00
CA ILE A 157 -14.85 -3.65 -9.31
C ILE A 157 -14.37 -4.48 -10.50
N LEU A 158 -13.93 -5.69 -10.25
CA LEU A 158 -13.47 -6.62 -11.28
C LEU A 158 -14.63 -7.44 -11.84
N ASP A 159 -15.60 -7.77 -10.98
CA ASP A 159 -16.83 -8.44 -11.34
C ASP A 159 -18.03 -7.94 -10.52
N ASP A 160 -19.25 -8.34 -10.91
CA ASP A 160 -20.47 -7.84 -10.27
C ASP A 160 -20.60 -8.27 -8.79
N SER A 161 -19.95 -9.35 -8.37
CA SER A 161 -19.95 -9.79 -6.97
C SER A 161 -19.19 -8.84 -6.07
N ASP A 162 -18.22 -8.08 -6.62
CA ASP A 162 -17.44 -7.11 -5.86
C ASP A 162 -18.28 -5.95 -5.32
N VAL A 163 -19.36 -5.60 -5.99
CA VAL A 163 -20.28 -4.53 -5.53
C VAL A 163 -20.85 -4.86 -4.14
N GLY A 164 -21.31 -6.10 -3.96
CA GLY A 164 -21.82 -6.55 -2.66
C GLY A 164 -20.73 -6.56 -1.59
N ARG A 165 -19.58 -7.12 -1.93
CA ARG A 165 -18.42 -7.22 -1.04
C ARG A 165 -17.87 -5.85 -0.61
N TRP A 166 -17.86 -4.87 -1.53
CA TRP A 166 -17.47 -3.50 -1.18
C TRP A 166 -18.51 -2.82 -0.30
N ARG A 167 -19.81 -3.07 -0.52
CA ARG A 167 -20.86 -2.57 0.37
C ARG A 167 -20.64 -3.06 1.80
N ASP A 168 -20.35 -4.35 1.99
CA ASP A 168 -20.07 -4.91 3.33
C ASP A 168 -18.87 -4.25 4.00
N VAL A 169 -17.81 -3.93 3.23
CA VAL A 169 -16.64 -3.18 3.74
C VAL A 169 -17.03 -1.78 4.19
N PHE A 170 -17.80 -1.05 3.36
CA PHE A 170 -18.21 0.31 3.68
C PHE A 170 -19.16 0.35 4.89
N ASP A 171 -20.09 -0.62 4.99
CA ASP A 171 -20.98 -0.77 6.14
C ASP A 171 -20.18 -1.03 7.43
N HIS A 172 -19.17 -1.91 7.37
CA HIS A 172 -18.29 -2.17 8.50
C HIS A 172 -17.50 -0.93 8.93
N LEU A 173 -17.07 -0.11 7.97
CA LEU A 173 -16.34 1.13 8.23
C LEU A 173 -17.26 2.30 8.66
N GLY A 174 -18.59 2.13 8.59
CA GLY A 174 -19.57 3.19 8.83
C GLY A 174 -19.53 4.30 7.79
N LEU A 175 -19.17 3.98 6.54
CA LEU A 175 -19.05 4.91 5.43
C LEU A 175 -20.18 4.69 4.41
N PRO A 176 -20.68 5.76 3.75
CA PRO A 176 -21.65 5.61 2.66
C PRO A 176 -20.96 4.96 1.44
N PHE A 177 -21.55 3.90 0.92
CA PHE A 177 -21.10 3.24 -0.30
C PHE A 177 -21.78 3.84 -1.54
N ASP A 178 -20.96 4.28 -2.50
CA ASP A 178 -21.41 4.80 -3.78
C ASP A 178 -20.74 4.01 -4.91
N PRO A 179 -21.47 3.13 -5.62
CA PRO A 179 -20.91 2.31 -6.69
C PRO A 179 -20.45 3.13 -7.91
N GLU A 180 -20.92 4.37 -8.08
CA GLU A 180 -20.48 5.26 -9.18
C GLU A 180 -19.07 5.81 -8.95
N ARG A 181 -18.58 5.77 -7.71
CA ARG A 181 -17.21 6.14 -7.33
C ARG A 181 -16.21 5.00 -7.42
N CYS A 182 -16.65 3.83 -7.80
CA CYS A 182 -15.78 2.67 -8.01
C CYS A 182 -15.17 2.70 -9.42
N ILE A 183 -13.96 2.16 -9.54
CA ILE A 183 -13.28 2.04 -10.83
C ILE A 183 -13.50 0.63 -11.38
N ARG A 184 -13.86 0.55 -12.67
CA ARG A 184 -13.91 -0.69 -13.45
C ARG A 184 -12.77 -0.60 -14.48
N PRO A 185 -11.66 -1.38 -14.32
CA PRO A 185 -10.52 -1.36 -15.23
C PRO A 185 -10.83 -2.01 -16.59
#